data_b0e424e675767997ec998b9144ea4b5c
#
_entry.id   b0e424e675767997ec998b9144ea4b5c
#
_cell.length_a   1.000
_cell.length_b   1.000
_cell.length_c   1.000
_cell.angle_alpha   90.00
_cell.angle_beta   90.00
_cell.angle_gamma   90.00
#
_symmetry.space_group_name_H-M   'P 1'
#
loop_
_entity.id
_entity.type
_entity.pdbx_description
1 polymer ?
#
loop_
_entity_poly.entity_id
_entity_poly.type
_entity_poly.pdbx_seq_one_letter_code
_entity_poly.pdbx_strand_id
1 'polypeptide(L)'
;MSRTLGTVVRGVRAPIFREGDSVVDITVSTVLNALSENDIPARDGDVVAVTESVVARCQGNYATCEQIAEDVRAKTGGKTVGVAFPILSRNRFSLLLRGIAMGAEKVVLLLSYPSDEVGNHLVSLDQLDEAGIDPWHDVLSLEQFRAAFGEVVHPFTGVDYVAYYKSIIEEAGAQAEIVFANRVTAILPYTDTVITCDIHSRQRSKRLLTAAGAKVVLGLDDLLTAPVDGSGYNAQYGLLGSNKADDDRVKLFPRDAKAVAEAIGKAMSDATGKRVEAMVYGDGAFKDPAGKIWELADPVVAPGYTSGLVGTPNELKLKYLADKEFADLSGEELKNAISEKIKAKDAKKSLVGNMVSEGTTPRNLTDLIGSLCDLTSGSGDKGTPIIYIQGYFDNYTNE
;
A
#
# COMPACT_ATOMS: atom_id res chain seq x y z
N MET A 1 25.30 -28.04 -13.95
CA MET A 1 25.39 -27.78 -12.47
C MET A 1 24.11 -27.08 -12.09
N SER A 2 23.41 -27.54 -11.05
CA SER A 2 22.26 -26.82 -10.53
C SER A 2 22.67 -25.41 -10.08
N ARG A 3 21.91 -24.39 -10.44
CA ARG A 3 22.18 -23.03 -10.01
C ARG A 3 22.09 -22.95 -8.48
N THR A 4 23.13 -22.42 -7.85
CA THR A 4 23.15 -22.18 -6.41
C THR A 4 22.41 -20.91 -6.03
N LEU A 5 22.24 -19.95 -6.97
CA LEU A 5 21.45 -18.74 -6.79
C LEU A 5 20.03 -18.98 -7.30
N GLY A 6 19.07 -18.83 -6.41
CA GLY A 6 17.64 -18.85 -6.71
C GLY A 6 17.16 -17.49 -7.23
N THR A 7 16.29 -16.82 -6.46
CA THR A 7 15.78 -15.49 -6.80
C THR A 7 16.85 -14.41 -6.70
N VAL A 8 16.99 -13.60 -7.74
CA VAL A 8 17.85 -12.41 -7.75
C VAL A 8 17.02 -11.19 -8.07
N VAL A 9 17.07 -10.17 -7.19
CA VAL A 9 16.31 -8.93 -7.33
C VAL A 9 17.27 -7.78 -7.54
N ARG A 10 16.97 -6.93 -8.54
CA ARG A 10 17.81 -5.79 -8.93
C ARG A 10 16.99 -4.53 -9.03
N GLY A 11 17.38 -3.48 -8.29
CA GLY A 11 16.91 -2.13 -8.52
C GLY A 11 17.58 -1.56 -9.77
N VAL A 12 16.80 -1.12 -10.73
CA VAL A 12 17.27 -0.55 -12.00
C VAL A 12 17.14 0.96 -11.93
N ARG A 13 18.26 1.66 -12.14
CA ARG A 13 18.29 3.12 -12.21
C ARG A 13 17.59 3.60 -13.48
N ALA A 14 16.72 4.58 -13.32
CA ALA A 14 15.97 5.15 -14.42
C ALA A 14 16.22 6.66 -14.55
N PRO A 15 16.00 7.24 -15.74
CA PRO A 15 15.94 8.70 -15.88
C PRO A 15 14.79 9.27 -15.02
N ILE A 16 14.83 10.60 -14.80
CA ILE A 16 13.75 11.28 -14.10
C ILE A 16 12.50 11.30 -14.98
N PHE A 17 11.48 10.57 -14.57
CA PHE A 17 10.18 10.58 -15.24
C PHE A 17 9.49 11.94 -15.09
N ARG A 18 8.80 12.38 -16.14
CA ARG A 18 8.04 13.62 -16.17
C ARG A 18 6.62 13.36 -16.65
N GLU A 19 5.74 14.32 -16.41
CA GLU A 19 4.40 14.30 -16.99
C GLU A 19 4.46 14.24 -18.52
N GLY A 20 3.65 13.35 -19.11
CA GLY A 20 3.61 13.11 -20.55
C GLY A 20 4.63 12.09 -21.06
N ASP A 21 5.59 11.66 -20.23
CA ASP A 21 6.52 10.60 -20.62
C ASP A 21 5.80 9.25 -20.80
N SER A 22 6.28 8.46 -21.78
CA SER A 22 5.85 7.06 -21.92
C SER A 22 6.53 6.20 -20.86
N VAL A 23 5.80 5.88 -19.79
CA VAL A 23 6.31 5.01 -18.73
C VAL A 23 6.69 3.63 -19.26
N VAL A 24 6.00 3.12 -20.27
CA VAL A 24 6.27 1.82 -20.90
C VAL A 24 7.62 1.86 -21.63
N ASP A 25 7.82 2.83 -22.53
CA ASP A 25 9.03 2.90 -23.34
C ASP A 25 10.28 3.15 -22.49
N ILE A 26 10.18 4.05 -21.49
CA ILE A 26 11.29 4.33 -20.58
C ILE A 26 11.61 3.09 -19.73
N THR A 27 10.60 2.39 -19.19
CA THR A 27 10.83 1.20 -18.38
C THR A 27 11.50 0.10 -19.20
N VAL A 28 10.94 -0.19 -20.37
CA VAL A 28 11.44 -1.26 -21.25
C VAL A 28 12.86 -0.97 -21.72
N SER A 29 13.12 0.23 -22.28
CA SER A 29 14.45 0.59 -22.74
C SER A 29 15.49 0.59 -21.62
N THR A 30 15.12 1.09 -20.45
CA THR A 30 16.02 1.13 -19.27
C THR A 30 16.38 -0.28 -18.80
N VAL A 31 15.41 -1.19 -18.73
CA VAL A 31 15.67 -2.59 -18.34
C VAL A 31 16.51 -3.29 -19.39
N LEU A 32 16.19 -3.18 -20.67
CA LEU A 32 16.97 -3.80 -21.77
C LEU A 32 18.42 -3.31 -21.78
N ASN A 33 18.64 -2.02 -21.59
CA ASN A 33 19.99 -1.46 -21.48
C ASN A 33 20.74 -2.03 -20.27
N ALA A 34 20.10 -2.08 -19.09
CA ALA A 34 20.70 -2.64 -17.89
C ALA A 34 21.06 -4.13 -18.05
N LEU A 35 20.23 -4.90 -18.72
CA LEU A 35 20.51 -6.32 -19.01
C LEU A 35 21.71 -6.46 -19.97
N SER A 36 21.74 -5.65 -21.02
CA SER A 36 22.83 -5.67 -22.01
C SER A 36 24.16 -5.21 -21.41
N GLU A 37 24.19 -4.12 -20.65
CA GLU A 37 25.40 -3.58 -20.03
C GLU A 37 26.04 -4.51 -19.00
N ASN A 38 25.25 -5.42 -18.42
CA ASN A 38 25.71 -6.33 -17.37
C ASN A 38 25.75 -7.81 -17.79
N ASP A 39 25.61 -8.09 -19.09
CA ASP A 39 25.58 -9.46 -19.65
C ASP A 39 24.55 -10.38 -18.95
N ILE A 40 23.38 -9.85 -18.63
CA ILE A 40 22.30 -10.59 -17.94
C ILE A 40 21.31 -11.11 -19.00
N PRO A 41 21.26 -12.42 -19.27
CA PRO A 41 20.29 -12.98 -20.20
C PRO A 41 18.89 -12.98 -19.57
N ALA A 42 17.90 -12.50 -20.30
CA ALA A 42 16.49 -12.62 -19.90
C ALA A 42 16.05 -14.10 -19.89
N ARG A 43 15.12 -14.45 -18.99
CA ARG A 43 14.59 -15.80 -18.80
C ARG A 43 13.08 -15.81 -18.79
N ASP A 44 12.50 -16.95 -19.10
CA ASP A 44 11.06 -17.16 -18.93
C ASP A 44 10.68 -17.07 -17.45
N GLY A 45 9.65 -16.28 -17.15
CA GLY A 45 9.20 -16.03 -15.80
C GLY A 45 9.93 -14.91 -15.07
N ASP A 46 10.83 -14.17 -15.74
CA ASP A 46 11.37 -12.92 -15.19
C ASP A 46 10.24 -11.91 -14.96
N VAL A 47 10.41 -11.02 -13.98
CA VAL A 47 9.42 -10.01 -13.64
C VAL A 47 10.03 -8.62 -13.73
N VAL A 48 9.35 -7.71 -14.41
CA VAL A 48 9.64 -6.27 -14.42
C VAL A 48 8.57 -5.56 -13.60
N ALA A 49 8.98 -4.82 -12.59
CA ALA A 49 8.07 -4.04 -11.78
C ALA A 49 8.42 -2.56 -11.81
N VAL A 50 7.42 -1.69 -11.84
CA VAL A 50 7.57 -0.23 -11.79
C VAL A 50 6.70 0.33 -10.66
N THR A 51 7.23 1.31 -9.90
CA THR A 51 6.45 1.90 -8.81
C THR A 51 5.25 2.68 -9.31
N GLU A 52 4.13 2.59 -8.57
CA GLU A 52 2.91 3.35 -8.84
C GLU A 52 3.17 4.84 -9.00
N SER A 53 4.15 5.34 -8.26
CA SER A 53 4.49 6.75 -8.18
C SER A 53 4.94 7.32 -9.53
N VAL A 54 5.80 6.62 -10.27
CA VAL A 54 6.23 7.11 -11.60
C VAL A 54 5.13 6.94 -12.64
N VAL A 55 4.28 5.93 -12.52
CA VAL A 55 3.11 5.75 -13.40
C VAL A 55 2.15 6.94 -13.25
N ALA A 56 1.77 7.29 -12.03
CA ALA A 56 0.92 8.43 -11.74
C ALA A 56 1.54 9.77 -12.19
N ARG A 57 2.88 9.91 -12.01
CA ARG A 57 3.63 11.10 -12.45
C ARG A 57 3.59 11.27 -13.96
N CYS A 58 3.84 10.22 -14.73
CA CYS A 58 3.75 10.28 -16.19
C CYS A 58 2.34 10.62 -16.67
N GLN A 59 1.31 10.20 -15.94
CA GLN A 59 -0.09 10.52 -16.22
C GLN A 59 -0.49 11.96 -15.87
N GLY A 60 0.37 12.75 -15.21
CA GLY A 60 -0.02 14.05 -14.66
C GLY A 60 -1.17 13.96 -13.66
N ASN A 61 -1.25 12.85 -12.89
CA ASN A 61 -2.41 12.58 -12.05
C ASN A 61 -2.31 13.31 -10.71
N TYR A 62 -2.55 14.61 -10.73
CA TYR A 62 -2.44 15.51 -9.58
C TYR A 62 -3.76 16.23 -9.29
N ALA A 63 -3.94 16.62 -8.02
CA ALA A 63 -5.02 17.51 -7.59
C ALA A 63 -4.52 18.52 -6.57
N THR A 64 -5.08 19.74 -6.58
CA THR A 64 -4.82 20.78 -5.58
C THR A 64 -5.75 20.63 -4.38
N CYS A 65 -5.40 21.30 -3.27
CA CYS A 65 -6.27 21.36 -2.10
C CYS A 65 -7.62 22.04 -2.43
N GLU A 66 -7.65 23.04 -3.32
CA GLU A 66 -8.86 23.70 -3.76
C GLU A 66 -9.78 22.74 -4.52
N GLN A 67 -9.25 21.92 -5.42
CA GLN A 67 -10.02 20.93 -6.17
C GLN A 67 -10.59 19.84 -5.25
N ILE A 68 -9.85 19.44 -4.24
CA ILE A 68 -10.35 18.53 -3.18
C ILE A 68 -11.49 19.23 -2.42
N ALA A 69 -11.31 20.49 -2.03
CA ALA A 69 -12.31 21.26 -1.29
C ALA A 69 -13.61 21.44 -2.07
N GLU A 70 -13.53 21.65 -3.38
CA GLU A 70 -14.70 21.76 -4.24
C GLU A 70 -15.50 20.45 -4.27
N ASP A 71 -14.83 19.31 -4.46
CA ASP A 71 -15.48 17.99 -4.46
C ASP A 71 -16.10 17.66 -3.09
N VAL A 72 -15.39 17.96 -2.00
CA VAL A 72 -15.90 17.79 -0.63
C VAL A 72 -17.14 18.64 -0.41
N ARG A 73 -17.11 19.92 -0.77
CA ARG A 73 -18.25 20.83 -0.61
C ARG A 73 -19.46 20.38 -1.41
N ALA A 74 -19.24 19.93 -2.64
CA ALA A 74 -20.30 19.42 -3.50
C ALA A 74 -20.97 18.16 -2.92
N LYS A 75 -20.21 17.27 -2.31
CA LYS A 75 -20.69 15.98 -1.79
C LYS A 75 -21.21 16.04 -0.36
N THR A 76 -20.73 16.99 0.47
CA THR A 76 -21.06 17.07 1.90
C THR A 76 -21.94 18.24 2.27
N GLY A 77 -22.09 19.23 1.38
CA GLY A 77 -22.77 20.50 1.67
C GLY A 77 -21.91 21.50 2.46
N GLY A 78 -20.66 21.18 2.78
CA GLY A 78 -19.65 22.10 3.30
C GLY A 78 -19.86 22.61 4.74
N LYS A 79 -20.78 22.03 5.52
CA LYS A 79 -21.03 22.45 6.91
C LYS A 79 -20.11 21.73 7.90
N THR A 80 -20.65 20.90 8.77
CA THR A 80 -19.87 20.10 9.70
C THR A 80 -19.56 18.73 9.07
N VAL A 81 -18.28 18.44 8.87
CA VAL A 81 -17.82 17.19 8.27
C VAL A 81 -17.01 16.41 9.31
N GLY A 82 -17.41 15.16 9.52
CA GLY A 82 -16.62 14.20 10.28
C GLY A 82 -15.53 13.58 9.44
N VAL A 83 -14.31 13.54 9.95
CA VAL A 83 -13.15 12.89 9.33
C VAL A 83 -12.73 11.77 10.26
N ALA A 84 -12.97 10.51 9.85
CA ALA A 84 -12.80 9.36 10.73
C ALA A 84 -11.60 8.49 10.33
N PHE A 85 -10.78 8.18 11.31
CA PHE A 85 -9.66 7.24 11.22
C PHE A 85 -8.62 7.52 10.14
N PRO A 86 -8.11 8.75 10.03
CA PRO A 86 -6.99 9.01 9.16
C PRO A 86 -5.70 8.35 9.68
N ILE A 87 -4.81 8.03 8.75
CA ILE A 87 -3.44 7.65 9.12
C ILE A 87 -2.64 8.89 9.57
N LEU A 88 -1.71 8.69 10.49
CA LEU A 88 -0.85 9.74 11.03
C LEU A 88 0.35 9.96 10.10
N SER A 89 0.14 10.72 9.03
CA SER A 89 1.16 10.91 8.00
C SER A 89 1.17 12.32 7.44
N ARG A 90 2.34 12.97 7.44
CA ARG A 90 2.55 14.26 6.76
C ARG A 90 2.51 14.14 5.25
N ASN A 91 2.99 13.03 4.73
CA ASN A 91 3.09 12.79 3.29
C ASN A 91 1.78 12.31 2.67
N ARG A 92 1.04 11.45 3.41
CA ARG A 92 -0.13 10.75 2.88
C ARG A 92 -1.46 11.43 3.23
N PHE A 93 -1.52 12.22 4.30
CA PHE A 93 -2.81 12.72 4.77
C PHE A 93 -2.88 14.24 5.01
N SER A 94 -1.80 14.94 5.32
CA SER A 94 -1.86 16.36 5.69
C SER A 94 -2.54 17.25 4.65
N LEU A 95 -2.22 17.09 3.36
CA LEU A 95 -2.85 17.87 2.29
C LEU A 95 -4.28 17.42 1.99
N LEU A 96 -4.60 16.14 2.18
CA LEU A 96 -5.99 15.67 2.09
C LEU A 96 -6.84 16.34 3.18
N LEU A 97 -6.33 16.36 4.42
CA LEU A 97 -7.00 17.02 5.54
C LEU A 97 -7.19 18.53 5.28
N ARG A 98 -6.16 19.20 4.73
CA ARG A 98 -6.25 20.61 4.34
C ARG A 98 -7.35 20.84 3.31
N GLY A 99 -7.38 20.04 2.23
CA GLY A 99 -8.41 20.13 1.20
C GLY A 99 -9.81 19.84 1.76
N ILE A 100 -9.97 18.83 2.62
CA ILE A 100 -11.25 18.56 3.29
C ILE A 100 -11.68 19.73 4.18
N ALA A 101 -10.76 20.30 4.96
CA ALA A 101 -11.06 21.44 5.84
C ALA A 101 -11.42 22.71 5.06
N MET A 102 -10.75 23.01 3.94
CA MET A 102 -11.12 24.11 3.04
C MET A 102 -12.54 23.94 2.44
N GLY A 103 -13.01 22.71 2.36
CA GLY A 103 -14.35 22.36 1.88
C GLY A 103 -15.45 22.38 2.95
N ALA A 104 -15.15 22.70 4.22
CA ALA A 104 -16.07 22.61 5.35
C ALA A 104 -15.98 23.83 6.27
N GLU A 105 -17.06 24.16 6.98
CA GLU A 105 -17.07 25.20 8.03
C GLU A 105 -16.46 24.65 9.33
N LYS A 106 -16.69 23.37 9.62
CA LYS A 106 -16.18 22.67 10.81
C LYS A 106 -15.77 21.25 10.47
N VAL A 107 -14.63 20.81 11.00
CA VAL A 107 -14.17 19.43 10.92
C VAL A 107 -14.14 18.81 12.33
N VAL A 108 -14.83 17.67 12.45
CA VAL A 108 -14.74 16.80 13.63
C VAL A 108 -13.78 15.66 13.26
N LEU A 109 -12.58 15.69 13.81
CA LEU A 109 -11.54 14.72 13.54
C LEU A 109 -11.59 13.59 14.57
N LEU A 110 -11.95 12.38 14.15
CA LEU A 110 -11.96 11.19 14.99
C LEU A 110 -10.67 10.40 14.77
N LEU A 111 -9.79 10.41 15.75
CA LEU A 111 -8.54 9.67 15.77
C LEU A 111 -8.70 8.33 16.50
N SER A 112 -8.17 7.26 15.91
CA SER A 112 -8.01 5.99 16.61
C SER A 112 -6.81 6.02 17.57
N TYR A 113 -6.88 5.24 18.66
CA TYR A 113 -5.80 5.09 19.63
C TYR A 113 -5.78 3.65 20.19
N PRO A 114 -4.66 3.07 20.57
CA PRO A 114 -3.33 3.69 20.71
C PRO A 114 -2.65 4.04 19.38
N SER A 115 -3.11 3.52 18.25
CA SER A 115 -2.47 3.73 16.94
C SER A 115 -3.51 3.87 15.82
N ASP A 116 -3.05 4.39 14.69
CA ASP A 116 -3.81 4.32 13.45
C ASP A 116 -3.81 2.89 12.84
N GLU A 117 -4.48 2.72 11.71
CA GLU A 117 -4.64 1.44 11.02
C GLU A 117 -3.30 0.84 10.55
N VAL A 118 -2.33 1.66 10.21
CA VAL A 118 -1.01 1.22 9.71
C VAL A 118 0.05 1.17 10.83
N GLY A 119 -0.34 1.39 12.08
CA GLY A 119 0.48 1.17 13.26
C GLY A 119 1.29 2.39 13.73
N ASN A 120 0.99 3.61 13.27
CA ASN A 120 1.56 4.82 13.87
C ASN A 120 0.92 5.08 15.24
N HIS A 121 1.70 4.96 16.31
CA HIS A 121 1.22 5.10 17.66
C HIS A 121 1.09 6.57 18.10
N LEU A 122 -0.04 6.91 18.72
CA LEU A 122 -0.20 8.12 19.54
C LEU A 122 0.32 7.87 20.95
N VAL A 123 -0.08 6.75 21.55
CA VAL A 123 0.31 6.34 22.91
C VAL A 123 0.67 4.86 22.93
N SER A 124 1.38 4.39 23.95
CA SER A 124 1.63 2.97 24.17
C SER A 124 0.48 2.30 24.90
N LEU A 125 0.45 0.96 24.85
CA LEU A 125 -0.50 0.17 25.65
C LEU A 125 -0.24 0.39 27.15
N ASP A 126 1.02 0.45 27.58
CA ASP A 126 1.38 0.68 28.98
C ASP A 126 0.82 2.02 29.50
N GLN A 127 0.89 3.09 28.68
CA GLN A 127 0.28 4.38 29.03
C GLN A 127 -1.25 4.32 29.17
N LEU A 128 -1.93 3.50 28.35
CA LEU A 128 -3.38 3.28 28.50
C LEU A 128 -3.68 2.55 29.80
N ASP A 129 -2.92 1.49 30.11
CA ASP A 129 -3.09 0.71 31.34
C ASP A 129 -2.86 1.58 32.59
N GLU A 130 -1.80 2.38 32.62
CA GLU A 130 -1.49 3.32 33.68
C GLU A 130 -2.56 4.40 33.87
N ALA A 131 -3.16 4.88 32.77
CA ALA A 131 -4.24 5.87 32.81
C ALA A 131 -5.61 5.24 33.11
N GLY A 132 -5.74 3.92 33.12
CA GLY A 132 -6.99 3.19 33.31
C GLY A 132 -8.00 3.42 32.18
N ILE A 133 -7.53 3.64 30.97
CA ILE A 133 -8.35 3.93 29.78
C ILE A 133 -8.53 2.66 28.96
N ASP A 134 -9.80 2.30 28.69
CA ASP A 134 -10.16 1.19 27.83
C ASP A 134 -10.39 1.66 26.37
N PRO A 135 -9.46 1.39 25.44
CA PRO A 135 -9.58 1.85 24.07
C PRO A 135 -10.78 1.25 23.31
N TRP A 136 -11.39 0.17 23.81
CA TRP A 136 -12.56 -0.43 23.18
C TRP A 136 -13.87 0.29 23.51
N HIS A 137 -13.94 0.95 24.66
CA HIS A 137 -15.16 1.57 25.16
C HIS A 137 -15.07 3.09 25.32
N ASP A 138 -13.90 3.60 25.71
CA ASP A 138 -13.75 5.01 26.05
C ASP A 138 -13.71 5.92 24.80
N VAL A 139 -14.37 7.05 24.93
CA VAL A 139 -14.36 8.16 23.99
C VAL A 139 -13.78 9.36 24.70
N LEU A 140 -12.67 9.90 24.21
CA LEU A 140 -11.98 11.02 24.84
C LEU A 140 -12.12 12.29 24.01
N SER A 141 -12.37 13.40 24.66
CA SER A 141 -12.16 14.72 24.07
C SER A 141 -10.66 15.05 24.00
N LEU A 142 -10.30 16.08 23.25
CA LEU A 142 -8.91 16.59 23.21
C LEU A 142 -8.40 16.94 24.62
N GLU A 143 -9.23 17.57 25.45
CA GLU A 143 -8.88 17.96 26.82
C GLU A 143 -8.59 16.71 27.67
N GLN A 144 -9.47 15.71 27.63
CA GLN A 144 -9.29 14.44 28.36
C GLN A 144 -8.04 13.70 27.90
N PHE A 145 -7.81 13.63 26.59
CA PHE A 145 -6.61 12.99 26.03
C PHE A 145 -5.33 13.70 26.52
N ARG A 146 -5.30 15.04 26.46
CA ARG A 146 -4.15 15.82 26.93
C ARG A 146 -3.96 15.76 28.45
N ALA A 147 -5.03 15.66 29.23
CA ALA A 147 -4.94 15.47 30.67
C ALA A 147 -4.34 14.11 31.04
N ALA A 148 -4.65 13.06 30.25
CA ALA A 148 -4.15 11.72 30.53
C ALA A 148 -2.70 11.51 30.03
N PHE A 149 -2.34 12.05 28.86
CA PHE A 149 -1.10 11.68 28.14
C PHE A 149 -0.16 12.88 27.87
N GLY A 150 -0.59 14.11 28.10
CA GLY A 150 0.19 15.30 27.75
C GLY A 150 0.38 15.48 26.26
N GLU A 151 1.53 16.04 25.87
CA GLU A 151 1.96 16.09 24.47
C GLU A 151 2.57 14.74 24.09
N VAL A 152 2.12 14.22 22.95
CA VAL A 152 2.59 12.92 22.41
C VAL A 152 3.21 13.14 21.04
N VAL A 153 4.43 12.67 20.85
CA VAL A 153 5.16 12.82 19.61
C VAL A 153 5.46 11.46 18.97
N HIS A 154 5.30 11.41 17.66
CA HIS A 154 5.59 10.21 16.89
C HIS A 154 7.10 9.87 16.98
N PRO A 155 7.48 8.61 17.29
CA PRO A 155 8.86 8.24 17.65
C PRO A 155 9.89 8.50 16.54
N PHE A 156 9.52 8.40 15.27
CA PHE A 156 10.44 8.64 14.15
C PHE A 156 10.41 10.07 13.63
N THR A 157 9.24 10.71 13.64
CA THR A 157 9.08 12.02 13.00
C THR A 157 9.20 13.17 13.99
N GLY A 158 9.08 12.92 15.28
CA GLY A 158 9.04 13.93 16.34
C GLY A 158 7.83 14.87 16.26
N VAL A 159 6.79 14.50 15.51
CA VAL A 159 5.61 15.32 15.27
C VAL A 159 4.51 14.94 16.29
N ASP A 160 3.95 15.93 16.97
CA ASP A 160 2.65 15.79 17.64
C ASP A 160 1.55 15.88 16.58
N TYR A 161 1.07 14.73 16.11
CA TYR A 161 0.04 14.69 15.07
C TYR A 161 -1.31 15.25 15.51
N VAL A 162 -1.60 15.24 16.79
CA VAL A 162 -2.86 15.83 17.33
C VAL A 162 -2.83 17.36 17.17
N ALA A 163 -1.74 18.00 17.61
CA ALA A 163 -1.55 19.43 17.42
C ALA A 163 -1.40 19.79 15.93
N TYR A 164 -0.65 19.00 15.18
CA TYR A 164 -0.40 19.23 13.76
C TYR A 164 -1.68 19.16 12.92
N TYR A 165 -2.54 18.16 13.13
CA TYR A 165 -3.79 18.06 12.37
C TYR A 165 -4.79 19.13 12.79
N LYS A 166 -4.80 19.50 14.07
CA LYS A 166 -5.60 20.63 14.55
C LYS A 166 -5.20 21.92 13.83
N SER A 167 -3.88 22.22 13.77
CA SER A 167 -3.40 23.44 13.09
C SER A 167 -3.75 23.45 11.59
N ILE A 168 -3.64 22.33 10.90
CA ILE A 168 -4.03 22.22 9.47
C ILE A 168 -5.49 22.61 9.26
N ILE A 169 -6.40 22.12 10.12
CA ILE A 169 -7.82 22.42 10.00
C ILE A 169 -8.09 23.92 10.25
N GLU A 170 -7.47 24.49 11.29
CA GLU A 170 -7.64 25.90 11.67
C GLU A 170 -7.02 26.83 10.63
N GLU A 171 -5.81 26.54 10.12
CA GLU A 171 -5.16 27.29 9.06
C GLU A 171 -5.91 27.23 7.74
N ALA A 172 -6.66 26.17 7.47
CA ALA A 172 -7.56 26.08 6.32
C ALA A 172 -8.86 26.89 6.48
N GLY A 173 -9.09 27.50 7.65
CA GLY A 173 -10.23 28.35 7.94
C GLY A 173 -11.43 27.63 8.55
N ALA A 174 -11.35 26.33 8.84
CA ALA A 174 -12.41 25.55 9.47
C ALA A 174 -12.25 25.51 11.00
N GLN A 175 -13.36 25.31 11.72
CA GLN A 175 -13.30 25.01 13.14
C GLN A 175 -12.87 23.56 13.35
N ALA A 176 -11.92 23.32 14.29
CA ALA A 176 -11.42 21.98 14.61
C ALA A 176 -12.02 21.46 15.91
N GLU A 177 -12.58 20.25 15.87
CA GLU A 177 -12.95 19.47 17.05
C GLU A 177 -12.28 18.09 16.96
N ILE A 178 -11.56 17.65 18.00
CA ILE A 178 -10.82 16.38 17.96
C ILE A 178 -11.39 15.45 19.02
N VAL A 179 -11.69 14.23 18.58
CA VAL A 179 -12.26 13.14 19.36
C VAL A 179 -11.40 11.89 19.19
N PHE A 180 -11.23 11.12 20.24
CA PHE A 180 -10.49 9.85 20.21
C PHE A 180 -11.42 8.70 20.53
N ALA A 181 -11.54 7.73 19.65
CA ALA A 181 -12.28 6.49 19.87
C ALA A 181 -11.95 5.45 18.82
N ASN A 182 -12.18 4.17 19.11
CA ASN A 182 -11.99 3.06 18.15
C ASN A 182 -13.31 2.52 17.58
N ARG A 183 -14.40 3.22 17.84
CA ARG A 183 -15.70 2.96 17.22
C ARG A 183 -16.06 4.14 16.33
N VAL A 184 -16.18 3.88 15.02
CA VAL A 184 -16.45 4.94 14.04
C VAL A 184 -17.75 5.70 14.33
N THR A 185 -18.74 5.02 14.93
CA THR A 185 -20.03 5.63 15.34
C THR A 185 -19.92 6.66 16.47
N ALA A 186 -18.77 6.74 17.14
CA ALA A 186 -18.51 7.78 18.15
C ALA A 186 -18.51 9.20 17.58
N ILE A 187 -18.43 9.35 16.27
CA ILE A 187 -18.50 10.65 15.58
C ILE A 187 -19.93 11.16 15.42
N LEU A 188 -20.94 10.29 15.45
CA LEU A 188 -22.33 10.62 15.14
C LEU A 188 -23.00 11.64 16.10
N PRO A 189 -22.64 11.73 17.40
CA PRO A 189 -23.11 12.83 18.25
C PRO A 189 -22.71 14.22 17.77
N TYR A 190 -21.70 14.34 16.92
CA TYR A 190 -21.13 15.59 16.42
C TYR A 190 -21.62 15.95 15.02
N THR A 191 -21.76 14.94 14.16
CA THR A 191 -22.21 15.11 12.76
C THR A 191 -22.70 13.79 12.15
N ASP A 192 -23.67 13.88 11.23
CA ASP A 192 -24.18 12.76 10.44
C ASP A 192 -23.61 12.72 9.00
N THR A 193 -22.65 13.60 8.72
CA THR A 193 -21.92 13.69 7.44
C THR A 193 -20.47 13.33 7.66
N VAL A 194 -20.04 12.16 7.22
CA VAL A 194 -18.75 11.56 7.58
C VAL A 194 -17.97 11.09 6.35
N ILE A 195 -16.69 11.44 6.33
CA ILE A 195 -15.68 10.91 5.42
C ILE A 195 -14.80 9.94 6.22
N THR A 196 -14.84 8.64 5.87
CA THR A 196 -13.94 7.63 6.44
C THR A 196 -12.60 7.66 5.72
N CYS A 197 -11.51 7.71 6.48
CA CYS A 197 -10.15 7.85 5.95
C CYS A 197 -9.29 6.61 6.17
N ASP A 198 -9.84 5.58 6.80
CA ASP A 198 -9.23 4.28 6.93
C ASP A 198 -9.08 3.61 5.56
N ILE A 199 -7.93 2.97 5.33
CA ILE A 199 -7.52 2.46 4.02
C ILE A 199 -8.11 1.07 3.79
N HIS A 200 -7.90 0.15 4.72
CA HIS A 200 -8.27 -1.25 4.57
C HIS A 200 -9.61 -1.60 5.22
N SER A 201 -9.98 -0.91 6.29
CA SER A 201 -11.23 -1.14 7.04
C SER A 201 -12.39 -0.23 6.61
N ARG A 202 -12.21 0.67 5.64
CA ARG A 202 -13.21 1.68 5.21
C ARG A 202 -14.59 1.12 4.89
N GLN A 203 -14.67 -0.04 4.24
CA GLN A 203 -15.96 -0.65 3.90
C GLN A 203 -16.76 -1.07 5.15
N ARG A 204 -16.04 -1.49 6.21
CA ARG A 204 -16.64 -1.75 7.51
C ARG A 204 -17.11 -0.45 8.16
N SER A 205 -16.29 0.59 8.14
CA SER A 205 -16.61 1.90 8.70
C SER A 205 -17.83 2.52 8.01
N LYS A 206 -17.87 2.54 6.68
CA LYS A 206 -19.03 2.99 5.90
C LYS A 206 -20.30 2.23 6.28
N ARG A 207 -20.25 0.90 6.34
CA ARG A 207 -21.42 0.07 6.70
C ARG A 207 -21.92 0.37 8.11
N LEU A 208 -21.01 0.53 9.09
CA LEU A 208 -21.38 0.81 10.47
C LEU A 208 -22.02 2.20 10.64
N LEU A 209 -21.49 3.23 9.99
CA LEU A 209 -22.05 4.57 9.98
C LEU A 209 -23.43 4.60 9.35
N THR A 210 -23.59 3.98 8.18
CA THR A 210 -24.88 3.87 7.48
C THR A 210 -25.92 3.16 8.35
N ALA A 211 -25.55 2.02 8.97
CA ALA A 211 -26.43 1.28 9.85
C ALA A 211 -26.84 2.06 11.12
N ALA A 212 -25.98 2.98 11.56
CA ALA A 212 -26.23 3.85 12.73
C ALA A 212 -26.97 5.15 12.37
N GLY A 213 -27.36 5.35 11.11
CA GLY A 213 -28.21 6.48 10.68
C GLY A 213 -27.46 7.72 10.22
N ALA A 214 -26.19 7.64 9.88
CA ALA A 214 -25.49 8.74 9.22
C ALA A 214 -26.16 9.07 7.86
N LYS A 215 -26.30 10.36 7.54
CA LYS A 215 -26.96 10.82 6.32
C LYS A 215 -26.06 10.80 5.11
N VAL A 216 -24.81 11.22 5.27
CA VAL A 216 -23.80 11.22 4.23
C VAL A 216 -22.62 10.40 4.73
N VAL A 217 -22.30 9.32 4.02
CA VAL A 217 -21.17 8.45 4.35
C VAL A 217 -20.33 8.30 3.11
N LEU A 218 -19.15 8.89 3.13
CA LEU A 218 -18.13 8.82 2.10
C LEU A 218 -16.86 8.17 2.65
N GLY A 219 -16.02 7.70 1.75
CA GLY A 219 -14.63 7.38 2.05
C GLY A 219 -13.70 8.26 1.22
N LEU A 220 -12.39 8.17 1.45
CA LEU A 220 -11.42 8.78 0.55
C LEU A 220 -11.54 8.23 -0.88
N ASP A 221 -12.03 6.99 -1.02
CA ASP A 221 -12.33 6.36 -2.31
C ASP A 221 -13.55 6.93 -3.05
N ASP A 222 -14.36 7.77 -2.39
CA ASP A 222 -15.49 8.46 -3.02
C ASP A 222 -15.16 9.91 -3.42
N LEU A 223 -13.96 10.41 -3.08
CA LEU A 223 -13.52 11.77 -3.41
C LEU A 223 -12.61 11.75 -4.63
N LEU A 224 -12.78 12.70 -5.56
CA LEU A 224 -12.05 12.76 -6.84
C LEU A 224 -12.10 11.45 -7.64
N THR A 225 -13.26 10.83 -7.71
CA THR A 225 -13.53 9.66 -8.58
C THR A 225 -13.72 10.04 -10.05
N ALA A 226 -13.88 11.32 -10.33
CA ALA A 226 -13.93 11.96 -11.64
C ALA A 226 -13.17 13.29 -11.56
N PRO A 227 -12.76 13.88 -12.70
CA PRO A 227 -12.08 15.18 -12.69
C PRO A 227 -12.99 16.29 -12.12
N VAL A 228 -12.40 17.13 -11.27
CA VAL A 228 -13.00 18.33 -10.71
C VAL A 228 -12.14 19.51 -11.10
N ASP A 229 -12.66 20.48 -11.83
CA ASP A 229 -11.93 21.65 -12.34
C ASP A 229 -10.57 21.29 -12.97
N GLY A 230 -10.58 20.27 -13.85
CA GLY A 230 -9.39 19.81 -14.53
C GLY A 230 -8.39 19.01 -13.68
N SER A 231 -8.77 18.59 -12.47
CA SER A 231 -7.93 17.76 -11.63
C SER A 231 -7.62 16.39 -12.24
N GLY A 232 -6.56 15.76 -11.73
CA GLY A 232 -6.44 14.31 -11.79
C GLY A 232 -7.57 13.62 -11.02
N TYR A 233 -7.71 12.31 -11.21
CA TYR A 233 -8.71 11.50 -10.51
C TYR A 233 -8.31 10.04 -10.48
N ASN A 234 -9.00 9.25 -9.66
CA ASN A 234 -8.97 7.80 -9.75
C ASN A 234 -10.38 7.24 -9.51
N ALA A 235 -10.97 6.61 -10.51
CA ALA A 235 -12.35 6.13 -10.45
C ALA A 235 -12.59 5.03 -9.42
N GLN A 236 -11.54 4.28 -9.03
CA GLN A 236 -11.64 3.16 -8.10
C GLN A 236 -11.20 3.53 -6.68
N TYR A 237 -10.16 4.33 -6.56
CA TYR A 237 -9.50 4.61 -5.28
C TYR A 237 -9.63 6.07 -4.83
N GLY A 238 -10.14 6.96 -5.68
CA GLY A 238 -10.30 8.37 -5.34
C GLY A 238 -9.01 8.98 -4.82
N LEU A 239 -9.06 9.48 -3.58
CA LEU A 239 -7.92 10.04 -2.86
C LEU A 239 -7.05 9.00 -2.12
N LEU A 240 -7.46 7.72 -2.07
CA LEU A 240 -6.63 6.68 -1.45
C LEU A 240 -5.31 6.50 -2.20
N GLY A 241 -4.22 6.27 -1.47
CA GLY A 241 -2.88 6.08 -2.02
C GLY A 241 -2.24 7.36 -2.56
N SER A 242 -2.84 8.54 -2.32
CA SER A 242 -2.24 9.81 -2.72
C SER A 242 -1.07 10.20 -1.82
N ASN A 243 -0.16 10.98 -2.41
CA ASN A 243 1.06 11.46 -1.78
C ASN A 243 1.20 12.97 -1.97
N LYS A 244 1.78 13.66 -0.99
CA LYS A 244 2.22 15.04 -1.16
C LYS A 244 3.18 15.15 -2.34
N ALA A 245 2.85 15.98 -3.32
CA ALA A 245 3.70 16.27 -4.47
C ALA A 245 4.50 17.58 -4.26
N ASP A 246 3.84 18.62 -3.77
CA ASP A 246 4.41 19.89 -3.38
C ASP A 246 3.58 20.51 -2.22
N ASP A 247 3.64 21.83 -2.03
CA ASP A 247 3.00 22.47 -0.88
C ASP A 247 1.49 22.56 -0.97
N ASP A 248 0.91 22.35 -2.16
CA ASP A 248 -0.52 22.49 -2.41
C ASP A 248 -1.13 21.34 -3.22
N ARG A 249 -0.31 20.48 -3.82
CA ARG A 249 -0.78 19.40 -4.68
C ARG A 249 -0.47 18.02 -4.12
N VAL A 250 -1.40 17.13 -4.32
CA VAL A 250 -1.22 15.68 -4.11
C VAL A 250 -1.11 14.98 -5.46
N LYS A 251 -0.22 14.00 -5.52
CA LYS A 251 -0.19 12.99 -6.58
C LYS A 251 -1.17 11.90 -6.21
N LEU A 252 -2.13 11.63 -7.08
CA LEU A 252 -3.12 10.57 -6.88
C LEU A 252 -2.55 9.20 -7.25
N PHE A 253 -3.23 8.15 -6.83
CA PHE A 253 -2.90 6.78 -7.22
C PHE A 253 -3.10 6.61 -8.74
N PRO A 254 -2.26 5.82 -9.45
CA PRO A 254 -2.29 5.78 -10.92
C PRO A 254 -3.60 5.18 -11.46
N ARG A 255 -4.01 5.68 -12.61
CA ARG A 255 -5.07 5.08 -13.43
C ARG A 255 -4.49 3.96 -14.30
N ASP A 256 -5.35 3.03 -14.68
CA ASP A 256 -5.04 2.02 -15.72
C ASP A 256 -3.76 1.21 -15.47
N ALA A 257 -3.38 1.02 -14.20
CA ALA A 257 -2.14 0.34 -13.82
C ALA A 257 -2.03 -1.07 -14.43
N LYS A 258 -3.16 -1.77 -14.60
CA LYS A 258 -3.20 -3.08 -15.26
C LYS A 258 -2.77 -2.99 -16.72
N ALA A 259 -3.29 -2.03 -17.48
CA ALA A 259 -2.93 -1.83 -18.88
C ALA A 259 -1.44 -1.47 -19.03
N VAL A 260 -0.90 -0.67 -18.10
CA VAL A 260 0.54 -0.35 -18.05
C VAL A 260 1.37 -1.61 -17.83
N ALA A 261 1.02 -2.45 -16.87
CA ALA A 261 1.72 -3.70 -16.61
C ALA A 261 1.66 -4.64 -17.82
N GLU A 262 0.49 -4.82 -18.41
CA GLU A 262 0.32 -5.66 -19.62
C GLU A 262 1.17 -5.13 -20.80
N ALA A 263 1.23 -3.82 -21.00
CA ALA A 263 2.05 -3.21 -22.05
C ALA A 263 3.55 -3.42 -21.82
N ILE A 264 4.04 -3.26 -20.57
CA ILE A 264 5.43 -3.52 -20.20
C ILE A 264 5.77 -5.00 -20.42
N GLY A 265 4.94 -5.92 -19.90
CA GLY A 265 5.16 -7.36 -20.03
C GLY A 265 5.21 -7.81 -21.50
N LYS A 266 4.30 -7.28 -22.32
CA LYS A 266 4.28 -7.53 -23.76
C LYS A 266 5.54 -7.00 -24.45
N ALA A 267 5.90 -5.75 -24.25
CA ALA A 267 7.05 -5.13 -24.89
C ALA A 267 8.37 -5.81 -24.50
N MET A 268 8.53 -6.17 -23.23
CA MET A 268 9.68 -6.94 -22.74
C MET A 268 9.73 -8.34 -23.37
N SER A 269 8.58 -9.02 -23.47
CA SER A 269 8.52 -10.35 -24.08
C SER A 269 8.84 -10.30 -25.57
N ASP A 270 8.32 -9.32 -26.30
CA ASP A 270 8.60 -9.11 -27.71
C ASP A 270 10.10 -8.82 -27.97
N ALA A 271 10.72 -8.01 -27.10
CA ALA A 271 12.14 -7.62 -27.25
C ALA A 271 13.12 -8.75 -26.87
N THR A 272 12.77 -9.58 -25.89
CA THR A 272 13.68 -10.61 -25.37
C THR A 272 13.44 -11.99 -25.95
N GLY A 273 12.28 -12.23 -26.57
CA GLY A 273 11.83 -13.56 -26.99
C GLY A 273 11.55 -14.50 -25.80
N LYS A 274 11.37 -13.95 -24.58
CA LYS A 274 11.07 -14.67 -23.35
C LYS A 274 9.73 -14.24 -22.78
N ARG A 275 9.06 -15.11 -22.04
CA ARG A 275 7.85 -14.72 -21.31
C ARG A 275 8.26 -13.92 -20.07
N VAL A 276 8.06 -12.62 -20.14
CA VAL A 276 8.33 -11.69 -19.04
C VAL A 276 7.01 -11.22 -18.44
N GLU A 277 6.87 -11.39 -17.14
CA GLU A 277 5.73 -10.87 -16.38
C GLU A 277 6.03 -9.43 -15.97
N ALA A 278 4.97 -8.65 -15.72
CA ALA A 278 5.15 -7.28 -15.25
C ALA A 278 4.12 -6.87 -14.21
N MET A 279 4.49 -5.88 -13.38
CA MET A 279 3.57 -5.29 -12.42
C MET A 279 3.85 -3.81 -12.17
N VAL A 280 2.81 -3.11 -11.76
CA VAL A 280 2.91 -1.83 -11.06
C VAL A 280 2.79 -2.15 -9.58
N TYR A 281 3.76 -1.70 -8.77
CA TYR A 281 3.77 -1.96 -7.33
C TYR A 281 3.62 -0.66 -6.53
N GLY A 282 2.98 -0.77 -5.38
CA GLY A 282 2.82 0.26 -4.38
C GLY A 282 3.53 -0.11 -3.07
N ASP A 283 3.10 0.48 -1.96
CA ASP A 283 3.65 0.20 -0.64
C ASP A 283 3.43 -1.28 -0.26
N GLY A 284 4.51 -1.95 0.08
CA GLY A 284 4.51 -3.29 0.64
C GLY A 284 4.21 -3.29 2.15
N ALA A 285 4.10 -4.48 2.73
CA ALA A 285 3.84 -4.66 4.16
C ALA A 285 5.09 -5.12 4.90
N PHE A 286 5.59 -4.30 5.82
CA PHE A 286 6.61 -4.69 6.80
C PHE A 286 6.33 -4.05 8.16
N LYS A 287 6.90 -4.60 9.22
CA LYS A 287 6.79 -4.05 10.55
C LYS A 287 8.16 -3.67 11.08
N ASP A 288 8.33 -2.40 11.44
CA ASP A 288 9.47 -1.94 12.20
C ASP A 288 9.34 -2.33 13.67
N PRO A 289 10.31 -3.06 14.25
CA PRO A 289 10.22 -3.54 15.62
C PRO A 289 10.38 -2.44 16.67
N ALA A 290 11.06 -1.34 16.37
CA ALA A 290 11.27 -0.23 17.30
C ALA A 290 10.10 0.76 17.28
N GLY A 291 9.72 1.26 16.09
CA GLY A 291 8.60 2.19 15.94
C GLY A 291 7.24 1.52 15.89
N LYS A 292 7.20 0.20 15.72
CA LYS A 292 5.96 -0.59 15.58
C LYS A 292 5.06 -0.13 14.44
N ILE A 293 5.65 0.39 13.38
CA ILE A 293 4.97 0.92 12.21
C ILE A 293 4.81 -0.18 11.15
N TRP A 294 3.66 -0.21 10.48
CA TRP A 294 3.39 -1.04 9.32
C TRP A 294 3.36 -0.15 8.07
N GLU A 295 4.24 -0.41 7.13
CA GLU A 295 4.16 0.25 5.81
C GLU A 295 3.09 -0.45 4.98
N LEU A 296 1.94 0.17 4.86
CA LEU A 296 0.79 -0.35 4.12
C LEU A 296 -0.21 0.80 3.86
N ALA A 297 0.31 1.95 3.38
CA ALA A 297 -0.50 3.14 3.18
C ALA A 297 -1.22 3.20 1.83
N ASP A 298 -0.82 2.36 0.86
CA ASP A 298 -1.52 2.23 -0.41
C ASP A 298 -2.74 1.31 -0.29
N PRO A 299 -3.81 1.54 -1.07
CA PRO A 299 -5.03 0.74 -1.03
C PRO A 299 -4.78 -0.72 -1.46
N VAL A 300 -3.77 -0.96 -2.28
CA VAL A 300 -3.30 -2.28 -2.73
C VAL A 300 -1.79 -2.23 -3.01
N VAL A 301 -1.10 -3.33 -2.72
CA VAL A 301 0.35 -3.49 -2.96
C VAL A 301 0.67 -3.59 -4.45
N ALA A 302 -0.26 -4.09 -5.26
CA ALA A 302 -0.10 -4.28 -6.71
C ALA A 302 -1.34 -3.81 -7.46
N PRO A 303 -1.43 -2.53 -7.85
CA PRO A 303 -2.58 -2.00 -8.58
C PRO A 303 -2.74 -2.55 -9.99
N GLY A 304 -1.68 -3.08 -10.60
CA GLY A 304 -1.72 -3.68 -11.92
C GLY A 304 -0.64 -4.73 -12.11
N TYR A 305 -1.00 -5.85 -12.76
CA TYR A 305 -0.06 -6.95 -13.02
C TYR A 305 -0.55 -7.83 -14.16
N THR A 306 0.39 -8.58 -14.77
CA THR A 306 0.12 -9.57 -15.80
C THR A 306 -0.42 -10.88 -15.20
N SER A 307 -1.08 -11.68 -16.04
CA SER A 307 -1.81 -12.87 -15.59
C SER A 307 -0.93 -13.95 -14.95
N GLY A 308 0.36 -14.01 -15.29
CA GLY A 308 1.29 -14.98 -14.69
C GLY A 308 1.61 -14.72 -13.21
N LEU A 309 1.24 -13.53 -12.68
CA LEU A 309 1.40 -13.17 -11.27
C LEU A 309 0.15 -13.46 -10.43
N VAL A 310 -0.90 -14.03 -11.02
CA VAL A 310 -2.13 -14.37 -10.29
C VAL A 310 -1.95 -15.64 -9.48
N GLY A 311 -2.44 -15.62 -8.26
CA GLY A 311 -2.51 -16.80 -7.38
C GLY A 311 -1.63 -16.71 -6.14
N THR A 312 -1.42 -17.86 -5.52
CA THR A 312 -0.61 -18.01 -4.30
C THR A 312 0.54 -18.98 -4.57
N PRO A 313 1.63 -18.92 -3.81
CA PRO A 313 2.68 -19.94 -3.88
C PRO A 313 2.09 -21.35 -3.70
N ASN A 314 2.44 -22.25 -4.62
CA ASN A 314 2.00 -23.64 -4.61
C ASN A 314 3.23 -24.55 -4.47
N GLU A 315 3.86 -24.52 -3.30
CA GLU A 315 5.18 -25.07 -3.03
C GLU A 315 5.10 -26.32 -2.15
N LEU A 316 6.00 -27.28 -2.40
CA LEU A 316 6.22 -28.41 -1.52
C LEU A 316 7.25 -28.02 -0.45
N LYS A 317 6.95 -28.30 0.81
CA LYS A 317 7.85 -28.05 1.92
C LYS A 317 8.96 -29.10 1.95
N LEU A 318 10.14 -28.73 1.48
CA LEU A 318 11.30 -29.66 1.39
C LEU A 318 11.62 -30.35 2.71
N LYS A 319 11.55 -29.63 3.81
CA LYS A 319 11.78 -30.20 5.15
C LYS A 319 10.74 -31.29 5.48
N TYR A 320 9.46 -31.09 5.16
CA TYR A 320 8.44 -32.10 5.38
C TYR A 320 8.71 -33.36 4.54
N LEU A 321 9.10 -33.19 3.27
CA LEU A 321 9.45 -34.32 2.42
C LEU A 321 10.63 -35.09 2.99
N ALA A 322 11.70 -34.42 3.40
CA ALA A 322 12.88 -35.04 3.98
C ALA A 322 12.61 -35.74 5.31
N ASP A 323 11.84 -35.09 6.21
CA ASP A 323 11.62 -35.60 7.57
C ASP A 323 10.52 -36.66 7.66
N LYS A 324 9.65 -36.76 6.65
CA LYS A 324 8.47 -37.65 6.68
C LYS A 324 8.39 -38.62 5.53
N GLU A 325 8.33 -38.12 4.28
CA GLU A 325 8.14 -38.99 3.11
C GLU A 325 9.42 -39.77 2.75
N PHE A 326 10.59 -39.17 2.96
CA PHE A 326 11.89 -39.71 2.58
C PHE A 326 12.86 -39.78 3.78
N ALA A 327 12.32 -39.99 4.97
CA ALA A 327 13.11 -40.01 6.22
C ALA A 327 14.26 -41.03 6.25
N ASP A 328 14.12 -42.10 5.50
CA ASP A 328 15.13 -43.17 5.40
C ASP A 328 16.22 -42.88 4.35
N LEU A 329 16.08 -41.79 3.56
CA LEU A 329 17.03 -41.43 2.50
C LEU A 329 17.99 -40.32 2.98
N SER A 330 19.18 -40.30 2.37
CA SER A 330 20.18 -39.25 2.65
C SER A 330 21.02 -38.92 1.41
N GLY A 331 21.77 -37.81 1.47
CA GLY A 331 22.70 -37.43 0.40
C GLY A 331 22.02 -37.27 -0.97
N GLU A 332 22.63 -37.80 -2.02
CA GLU A 332 22.14 -37.72 -3.38
C GLU A 332 20.85 -38.51 -3.61
N GLU A 333 20.59 -39.57 -2.88
CA GLU A 333 19.33 -40.34 -2.99
C GLU A 333 18.15 -39.50 -2.52
N LEU A 334 18.26 -38.81 -1.38
CA LEU A 334 17.23 -37.90 -0.88
C LEU A 334 17.02 -36.75 -1.85
N LYS A 335 18.09 -36.14 -2.37
CA LYS A 335 18.01 -35.05 -3.33
C LYS A 335 17.25 -35.47 -4.61
N ASN A 336 17.55 -36.65 -5.12
CA ASN A 336 16.89 -37.17 -6.32
C ASN A 336 15.42 -37.46 -6.07
N ALA A 337 15.07 -38.08 -4.94
CA ALA A 337 13.68 -38.37 -4.57
C ALA A 337 12.85 -37.08 -4.42
N ILE A 338 13.41 -36.07 -3.76
CA ILE A 338 12.76 -34.75 -3.64
C ILE A 338 12.58 -34.11 -5.02
N SER A 339 13.63 -34.13 -5.85
CA SER A 339 13.58 -33.56 -7.21
C SER A 339 12.52 -34.21 -8.08
N GLU A 340 12.43 -35.54 -8.06
CA GLU A 340 11.36 -36.26 -8.78
C GLU A 340 9.96 -35.92 -8.24
N LYS A 341 9.80 -35.78 -6.95
CA LYS A 341 8.54 -35.36 -6.32
C LYS A 341 8.11 -33.97 -6.78
N ILE A 342 9.06 -33.03 -6.87
CA ILE A 342 8.80 -31.68 -7.36
C ILE A 342 8.40 -31.70 -8.84
N LYS A 343 9.14 -32.44 -9.69
CA LYS A 343 8.82 -32.56 -11.11
C LYS A 343 7.48 -33.22 -11.36
N ALA A 344 7.11 -34.20 -10.54
CA ALA A 344 5.83 -34.90 -10.63
C ALA A 344 4.65 -34.09 -10.09
N LYS A 345 4.89 -32.95 -9.46
CA LYS A 345 3.84 -32.08 -8.94
C LYS A 345 2.94 -31.56 -10.06
N ASP A 346 1.65 -31.82 -9.97
CA ASP A 346 0.67 -31.20 -10.88
C ASP A 346 0.53 -29.70 -10.51
N ALA A 347 1.01 -28.84 -11.40
CA ALA A 347 0.98 -27.39 -11.22
C ALA A 347 -0.45 -26.82 -11.10
N LYS A 348 -1.46 -27.55 -11.62
CA LYS A 348 -2.87 -27.14 -11.56
C LYS A 348 -3.56 -27.55 -10.27
N LYS A 349 -2.99 -28.49 -9.52
CA LYS A 349 -3.56 -28.99 -8.27
C LYS A 349 -3.15 -28.12 -7.13
N SER A 350 -4.14 -27.46 -6.47
CA SER A 350 -3.90 -26.67 -5.26
C SER A 350 -3.44 -27.58 -4.12
N LEU A 351 -2.40 -27.15 -3.42
CA LEU A 351 -1.88 -27.79 -2.21
C LEU A 351 -2.45 -27.16 -0.93
N VAL A 352 -3.35 -26.19 -1.03
CA VAL A 352 -3.97 -25.52 0.13
C VAL A 352 -4.59 -26.55 1.06
N GLY A 353 -4.25 -26.49 2.34
CA GLY A 353 -4.70 -27.44 3.38
C GLY A 353 -4.01 -28.81 3.36
N ASN A 354 -3.04 -29.02 2.49
CA ASN A 354 -2.26 -30.26 2.44
C ASN A 354 -1.02 -30.14 3.35
N MET A 355 -0.75 -31.16 4.16
CA MET A 355 0.42 -31.19 5.07
C MET A 355 1.74 -30.99 4.34
N VAL A 356 1.88 -31.44 3.11
CA VAL A 356 3.10 -31.30 2.29
C VAL A 356 3.43 -29.84 1.94
N SER A 357 2.47 -28.94 2.05
CA SER A 357 2.65 -27.49 1.84
C SER A 357 2.51 -26.68 3.13
N GLU A 358 2.27 -27.33 4.27
CA GLU A 358 2.09 -26.64 5.54
C GLU A 358 3.33 -25.84 5.94
N GLY A 359 3.11 -24.59 6.33
CA GLY A 359 4.18 -23.66 6.71
C GLY A 359 4.86 -22.95 5.53
N THR A 360 4.39 -23.11 4.29
CA THR A 360 4.71 -22.19 3.20
C THR A 360 3.90 -20.88 3.35
N THR A 361 4.35 -19.81 2.72
CA THR A 361 3.73 -18.48 2.92
C THR A 361 2.36 -18.38 2.24
N PRO A 362 1.25 -18.23 2.99
CA PRO A 362 -0.09 -18.22 2.43
C PRO A 362 -0.50 -16.80 1.99
N ARG A 363 0.23 -16.20 1.05
CA ARG A 363 0.00 -14.85 0.55
C ARG A 363 -0.16 -14.87 -0.96
N ASN A 364 -0.83 -13.86 -1.53
CA ASN A 364 -0.85 -13.70 -2.99
C ASN A 364 0.56 -13.45 -3.52
N LEU A 365 0.85 -13.97 -4.71
CA LEU A 365 2.12 -13.70 -5.39
C LEU A 365 2.35 -12.20 -5.59
N THR A 366 1.29 -11.47 -5.92
CA THR A 366 1.33 -10.02 -6.10
C THR A 366 1.73 -9.27 -4.84
N ASP A 367 1.25 -9.70 -3.66
CA ASP A 367 1.59 -9.08 -2.39
C ASP A 367 3.05 -9.38 -2.00
N LEU A 368 3.51 -10.60 -2.26
CA LEU A 368 4.90 -11.01 -2.00
C LEU A 368 5.89 -10.29 -2.91
N ILE A 369 5.62 -10.30 -4.22
CA ILE A 369 6.50 -9.69 -5.22
C ILE A 369 6.46 -8.17 -5.10
N GLY A 370 5.29 -7.57 -4.89
CA GLY A 370 5.15 -6.14 -4.66
C GLY A 370 5.91 -5.66 -3.42
N SER A 371 5.79 -6.39 -2.30
CA SER A 371 6.56 -6.08 -1.09
C SER A 371 8.06 -6.25 -1.29
N LEU A 372 8.50 -7.27 -2.03
CA LEU A 372 9.90 -7.45 -2.40
C LEU A 372 10.41 -6.28 -3.27
N CYS A 373 9.60 -5.79 -4.19
CA CYS A 373 9.91 -4.64 -5.02
C CYS A 373 10.04 -3.38 -4.17
N ASP A 374 9.09 -3.11 -3.29
CA ASP A 374 9.09 -1.94 -2.42
C ASP A 374 10.32 -1.91 -1.51
N LEU A 375 10.64 -3.03 -0.84
CA LEU A 375 11.84 -3.15 0.00
C LEU A 375 13.17 -3.04 -0.77
N THR A 376 13.17 -3.35 -2.05
CA THR A 376 14.36 -3.27 -2.92
C THR A 376 14.49 -1.89 -3.56
N SER A 377 13.36 -1.24 -3.80
CA SER A 377 13.26 0.08 -4.43
C SER A 377 14.03 1.12 -3.65
N GLY A 378 14.63 2.05 -4.35
CA GLY A 378 15.25 3.23 -3.76
C GLY A 378 14.49 4.48 -4.15
N SER A 379 13.70 5.05 -3.22
CA SER A 379 13.25 6.42 -3.32
C SER A 379 14.42 7.38 -3.02
N GLY A 380 14.38 8.59 -3.51
CA GLY A 380 15.46 9.56 -3.32
C GLY A 380 16.65 9.32 -4.26
N ASP A 381 17.87 9.40 -3.73
CA ASP A 381 19.11 9.42 -4.49
C ASP A 381 19.57 8.09 -5.09
N LYS A 382 18.98 6.98 -4.71
CA LYS A 382 19.23 5.67 -5.35
C LYS A 382 18.71 5.63 -6.79
N GLY A 383 17.57 6.27 -7.07
CA GLY A 383 16.98 6.39 -8.40
C GLY A 383 16.57 5.08 -9.04
N THR A 384 16.10 4.11 -8.25
CA THR A 384 15.74 2.75 -8.69
C THR A 384 14.23 2.47 -8.58
N PRO A 385 13.36 3.17 -9.35
CA PRO A 385 11.92 2.97 -9.34
C PRO A 385 11.48 1.74 -10.13
N ILE A 386 12.39 1.11 -10.85
CA ILE A 386 12.16 -0.11 -11.63
C ILE A 386 12.91 -1.25 -10.96
N ILE A 387 12.23 -2.40 -10.83
CA ILE A 387 12.79 -3.60 -10.25
C ILE A 387 12.77 -4.72 -11.29
N TYR A 388 13.89 -5.41 -11.43
CA TYR A 388 14.00 -6.60 -12.26
C TYR A 388 14.29 -7.82 -11.40
N ILE A 389 13.42 -8.84 -11.51
CA ILE A 389 13.47 -10.05 -10.69
C ILE A 389 13.65 -11.26 -11.59
N GLN A 390 14.66 -12.07 -11.30
CA GLN A 390 14.93 -13.33 -11.99
C GLN A 390 14.80 -14.52 -11.04
N GLY A 391 14.27 -15.62 -11.54
CA GLY A 391 14.22 -16.89 -10.83
C GLY A 391 13.23 -16.94 -9.67
N TYR A 392 12.26 -16.01 -9.60
CA TYR A 392 11.24 -16.04 -8.54
C TYR A 392 10.36 -17.30 -8.59
N PHE A 393 10.08 -17.78 -9.81
CA PHE A 393 9.28 -18.98 -10.04
C PHE A 393 10.12 -20.25 -10.19
N ASP A 394 11.44 -20.14 -10.07
CA ASP A 394 12.33 -21.30 -10.06
C ASP A 394 12.09 -22.16 -8.81
N ASN A 395 12.31 -23.44 -8.92
CA ASN A 395 12.24 -24.37 -7.82
C ASN A 395 13.58 -25.14 -7.66
N TYR A 396 13.65 -26.01 -6.67
CA TYR A 396 14.86 -26.75 -6.32
C TYR A 396 15.45 -27.60 -7.46
N THR A 397 14.66 -27.87 -8.50
CA THR A 397 15.07 -28.70 -9.66
C THR A 397 15.53 -27.89 -10.86
N ASN A 398 15.46 -26.56 -10.83
CA ASN A 398 15.89 -25.71 -11.95
C ASN A 398 17.43 -25.67 -12.05
N GLU A 399 17.95 -25.89 -13.27
CA GLU A 399 19.39 -25.90 -13.58
C GLU A 399 19.90 -24.54 -14.04
#